data_81fd4b435e816f811d376add26181d6c
#
_entry.id   81fd4b435e816f811d376add26181d6c
#
_cell.length_a   1.000
_cell.length_b   1.000
_cell.length_c   1.000
_cell.angle_alpha   90.00
_cell.angle_beta   90.00
_cell.angle_gamma   90.00
#
_symmetry.space_group_name_H-M   'P 1'
#
loop_
_entity.id
_entity.type
_entity.pdbx_description
1 polymer ?
#
loop_
_entity_poly.entity_id
_entity_poly.type
_entity_poly.pdbx_seq_one_letter_code
_entity_poly.pdbx_strand_id
1 'polypeptide(L)'
;EVVLLNSNPATIMTDKDIADEVYIEPLTVPVLKKIIQKEKPDSILPTLGGQAGLNLAMEIAETGFLEENNCRLIGTTSETIKKAEDRLEFKETMEKINEPCAPSLVVETVEDGIEFANKIGYPVVLRPAYTLGGSGGGIANNQHELVEILENGLRLSRVGQVLVERCIAGWKEVEYEVMRDSAGNCITVCNMENIDPVGVHTGDSIVVAPSQTLGDKEHQMLRTSALNIINELNITGGCNVQYALHPESFEYCVIEVNPRVSRSSALASKATGYPIAKVAAKIALGYTLDEIKNAITKKTYASFEPTLDYCVVKIPRLPFDKFITASRKLTTQMKATGEVMSICNNFEGALMKAIRSLEQHVECLMDYDFTELNDDELEDMLHKVDDRRIWVIAEALRRGVSYDHIHDITKIDKWFIDKLAIIVEMENALKTQPLTAELLKEAKRIEFPDTVISRLTGKSADEIKQMRYDNNIVAAYKMVDTCAAEFEAETPYYYSVYGGEDEAIETKPQKKVLVLGSGPIRIGQGIEFDFCSVHCTWSFKEEGYETIIVNNNPETVSTDFDIADKLYFEPLTPED
;
A
#
# COMPACT_ATOMS: atom_id res chain seq x y z
N GLU A 1 25.76 10.92 16.18
CA GLU A 1 25.34 12.18 15.54
C GLU A 1 24.65 11.87 14.21
N VAL A 2 23.51 12.52 13.95
CA VAL A 2 22.70 12.31 12.76
C VAL A 2 22.65 13.60 11.95
N VAL A 3 23.04 13.51 10.69
CA VAL A 3 22.96 14.60 9.71
C VAL A 3 21.88 14.27 8.69
N LEU A 4 20.91 15.13 8.52
CA LEU A 4 19.79 14.93 7.61
C LEU A 4 19.86 15.90 6.42
N LEU A 5 19.72 15.37 5.21
CA LEU A 5 19.61 16.17 4.00
C LEU A 5 18.24 15.91 3.34
N ASN A 6 17.46 16.98 3.19
CA ASN A 6 16.19 16.93 2.47
C ASN A 6 15.87 18.32 1.89
N SER A 7 15.19 18.37 0.78
CA SER A 7 14.80 19.63 0.12
C SER A 7 13.37 20.09 0.46
N ASN A 8 12.59 19.26 1.17
CA ASN A 8 11.20 19.59 1.51
C ASN A 8 11.12 20.27 2.89
N PRO A 9 10.77 21.55 2.97
CA PRO A 9 10.68 22.26 4.25
C PRO A 9 9.39 21.96 5.04
N ALA A 10 8.41 21.32 4.43
CA ALA A 10 7.11 21.06 5.05
C ALA A 10 7.04 19.71 5.79
N THR A 11 8.04 18.87 5.66
CA THR A 11 8.08 17.58 6.37
C THR A 11 8.65 17.73 7.78
N ILE A 12 8.15 16.93 8.72
CA ILE A 12 8.70 16.86 10.08
C ILE A 12 10.19 16.45 10.08
N MET A 13 10.66 15.73 9.05
CA MET A 13 12.05 15.32 8.92
C MET A 13 13.03 16.49 8.83
N THR A 14 12.59 17.66 8.38
CA THR A 14 13.43 18.87 8.32
C THR A 14 13.30 19.76 9.54
N ASP A 15 12.61 19.27 10.57
CA ASP A 15 12.55 19.97 11.85
C ASP A 15 13.88 19.86 12.60
N LYS A 16 14.23 20.93 13.32
CA LYS A 16 15.48 21.04 14.09
C LYS A 16 15.65 20.00 15.20
N ASP A 17 14.53 19.43 15.67
CA ASP A 17 14.52 18.49 16.79
C ASP A 17 14.60 17.02 16.32
N ILE A 18 14.68 16.77 15.00
CA ILE A 18 14.74 15.42 14.43
C ILE A 18 16.18 14.89 14.30
N ALA A 19 17.13 15.75 13.94
CA ALA A 19 18.53 15.37 13.76
C ALA A 19 19.46 16.43 14.39
N ASP A 20 20.71 16.07 14.65
CA ASP A 20 21.70 16.99 15.20
C ASP A 20 21.99 18.13 14.22
N GLU A 21 22.05 17.81 12.91
CA GLU A 21 22.21 18.81 11.84
C GLU A 21 21.22 18.56 10.71
N VAL A 22 20.51 19.60 10.26
CA VAL A 22 19.52 19.54 9.19
C VAL A 22 19.89 20.47 8.05
N TYR A 23 20.05 19.91 6.85
CA TYR A 23 20.33 20.61 5.62
C TYR A 23 19.08 20.64 4.71
N ILE A 24 18.51 21.81 4.52
CA ILE A 24 17.40 22.02 3.55
C ILE A 24 18.03 22.48 2.24
N GLU A 25 18.47 21.50 1.45
CA GLU A 25 19.24 21.72 0.24
C GLU A 25 18.80 20.79 -0.90
N PRO A 26 19.08 21.12 -2.15
CA PRO A 26 18.81 20.23 -3.28
C PRO A 26 19.52 18.87 -3.14
N LEU A 27 18.81 17.80 -3.46
CA LEU A 27 19.33 16.44 -3.45
C LEU A 27 20.19 16.17 -4.69
N THR A 28 21.41 16.71 -4.70
CA THR A 28 22.36 16.62 -5.81
C THR A 28 23.76 16.20 -5.33
N VAL A 29 24.52 15.50 -6.18
CA VAL A 29 25.90 15.08 -5.86
C VAL A 29 26.80 16.24 -5.43
N PRO A 30 26.80 17.42 -6.10
CA PRO A 30 27.64 18.54 -5.65
C PRO A 30 27.32 19.05 -4.25
N VAL A 31 26.04 19.08 -3.87
CA VAL A 31 25.60 19.49 -2.53
C VAL A 31 26.00 18.43 -1.51
N LEU A 32 25.71 17.15 -1.80
CA LEU A 32 26.05 16.05 -0.92
C LEU A 32 27.56 15.97 -0.65
N LYS A 33 28.41 16.16 -1.67
CA LYS A 33 29.87 16.22 -1.51
C LYS A 33 30.32 17.31 -0.54
N LYS A 34 29.72 18.50 -0.60
CA LYS A 34 30.05 19.60 0.32
C LYS A 34 29.65 19.28 1.76
N ILE A 35 28.49 18.65 1.96
CA ILE A 35 28.03 18.24 3.27
C ILE A 35 28.93 17.16 3.85
N ILE A 36 29.30 16.14 3.08
CA ILE A 36 30.22 15.08 3.51
C ILE A 36 31.58 15.67 3.92
N GLN A 37 32.13 16.61 3.14
CA GLN A 37 33.41 17.26 3.48
C GLN A 37 33.34 18.09 4.76
N LYS A 38 32.17 18.70 5.03
CA LYS A 38 31.96 19.53 6.22
C LYS A 38 31.72 18.69 7.46
N GLU A 39 30.76 17.78 7.40
CA GLU A 39 30.28 16.99 8.55
C GLU A 39 31.10 15.71 8.79
N LYS A 40 31.76 15.20 7.75
CA LYS A 40 32.60 13.99 7.79
C LYS A 40 31.88 12.78 8.37
N PRO A 41 30.68 12.42 7.87
CA PRO A 41 29.94 11.28 8.37
C PRO A 41 30.69 9.98 8.06
N ASP A 42 30.65 9.02 8.97
CA ASP A 42 31.21 7.68 8.78
C ASP A 42 30.38 6.86 7.77
N SER A 43 29.10 7.19 7.61
CA SER A 43 28.20 6.41 6.78
C SER A 43 27.00 7.22 6.25
N ILE A 44 26.38 6.69 5.19
CA ILE A 44 25.13 7.16 4.61
C ILE A 44 24.13 6.01 4.62
N LEU A 45 22.90 6.27 5.07
CA LEU A 45 21.76 5.36 5.00
C LEU A 45 20.77 5.82 3.91
N PRO A 46 20.81 5.25 2.69
CA PRO A 46 19.99 5.72 1.58
C PRO A 46 18.59 5.11 1.53
N THR A 47 18.39 3.95 2.14
CA THR A 47 17.21 3.08 1.94
C THR A 47 15.91 3.63 2.54
N LEU A 48 15.98 4.65 3.40
CA LEU A 48 14.82 5.30 4.01
C LEU A 48 14.40 6.58 3.29
N GLY A 49 15.20 7.07 2.33
CA GLY A 49 14.95 8.29 1.54
C GLY A 49 14.18 8.06 0.23
N GLY A 50 13.52 6.91 0.09
CA GLY A 50 12.82 6.54 -1.15
C GLY A 50 13.75 6.43 -2.36
N GLN A 51 13.20 6.54 -3.57
CA GLN A 51 13.98 6.42 -4.81
C GLN A 51 15.01 7.56 -4.97
N ALA A 52 14.68 8.76 -4.52
CA ALA A 52 15.61 9.90 -4.57
C ALA A 52 16.88 9.65 -3.73
N GLY A 53 16.73 9.07 -2.55
CA GLY A 53 17.86 8.70 -1.70
C GLY A 53 18.74 7.61 -2.33
N LEU A 54 18.12 6.57 -2.90
CA LEU A 54 18.85 5.51 -3.60
C LEU A 54 19.62 6.03 -4.82
N ASN A 55 18.98 6.80 -5.69
CA ASN A 55 19.61 7.33 -6.88
C ASN A 55 20.82 8.21 -6.53
N LEU A 56 20.66 9.11 -5.56
CA LEU A 56 21.75 9.97 -5.12
C LEU A 56 22.92 9.18 -4.53
N ALA A 57 22.62 8.11 -3.77
CA ALA A 57 23.63 7.23 -3.19
C ALA A 57 24.41 6.46 -4.28
N MET A 58 23.72 5.99 -5.32
CA MET A 58 24.34 5.33 -6.46
C MET A 58 25.23 6.29 -7.25
N GLU A 59 24.72 7.47 -7.58
CA GLU A 59 25.48 8.48 -8.30
C GLU A 59 26.79 8.90 -7.58
N ILE A 60 26.74 9.10 -6.26
CA ILE A 60 27.94 9.48 -5.51
C ILE A 60 28.91 8.31 -5.35
N ALA A 61 28.41 7.07 -5.16
CA ALA A 61 29.23 5.88 -5.04
C ALA A 61 30.08 5.64 -6.30
N GLU A 62 29.51 5.86 -7.49
CA GLU A 62 30.21 5.71 -8.78
C GLU A 62 31.37 6.71 -8.96
N THR A 63 31.40 7.78 -8.18
CA THR A 63 32.48 8.80 -8.27
C THR A 63 33.74 8.43 -7.50
N GLY A 64 33.73 7.38 -6.66
CA GLY A 64 34.83 7.04 -5.74
C GLY A 64 35.00 8.02 -4.56
N PHE A 65 34.13 9.03 -4.45
CA PHE A 65 34.25 10.10 -3.46
C PHE A 65 33.98 9.62 -2.03
N LEU A 66 33.17 8.58 -1.86
CA LEU A 66 32.86 8.03 -0.54
C LEU A 66 34.11 7.39 0.08
N GLU A 67 34.84 6.61 -0.68
CA GLU A 67 36.09 5.95 -0.27
C GLU A 67 37.18 6.99 0.08
N GLU A 68 37.31 8.04 -0.73
CA GLU A 68 38.26 9.14 -0.50
C GLU A 68 37.97 9.90 0.82
N ASN A 69 36.73 9.90 1.29
CA ASN A 69 36.30 10.58 2.50
C ASN A 69 36.03 9.62 3.68
N ASN A 70 36.42 8.34 3.58
CA ASN A 70 36.15 7.30 4.58
C ASN A 70 34.67 7.18 4.98
N CYS A 71 33.78 7.43 4.05
CA CYS A 71 32.34 7.32 4.21
C CYS A 71 31.82 6.07 3.48
N ARG A 72 30.91 5.33 4.08
CA ARG A 72 30.37 4.09 3.47
C ARG A 72 28.85 4.11 3.40
N LEU A 73 28.29 3.38 2.46
CA LEU A 73 26.86 3.07 2.47
C LEU A 73 26.58 2.00 3.52
N ILE A 74 25.54 2.20 4.35
CA ILE A 74 25.04 1.21 5.30
C ILE A 74 23.60 0.82 4.96
N GLY A 75 23.15 -0.32 5.48
CA GLY A 75 21.92 -0.95 5.04
C GLY A 75 22.16 -1.73 3.75
N THR A 76 21.59 -1.29 2.65
CA THR A 76 21.76 -1.94 1.34
C THR A 76 22.97 -1.38 0.60
N THR A 77 23.81 -2.27 0.04
CA THR A 77 25.02 -1.89 -0.72
C THR A 77 24.68 -1.43 -2.14
N SER A 78 25.61 -0.69 -2.78
CA SER A 78 25.45 -0.27 -4.17
C SER A 78 25.33 -1.46 -5.14
N GLU A 79 26.05 -2.55 -4.89
CA GLU A 79 25.93 -3.79 -5.67
C GLU A 79 24.53 -4.41 -5.57
N THR A 80 23.97 -4.47 -4.37
CA THR A 80 22.61 -4.97 -4.15
C THR A 80 21.56 -4.10 -4.82
N ILE A 81 21.68 -2.77 -4.70
CA ILE A 81 20.77 -1.83 -5.37
C ILE A 81 20.80 -2.06 -6.88
N LYS A 82 22.00 -2.18 -7.46
CA LYS A 82 22.16 -2.43 -8.89
C LYS A 82 21.51 -3.74 -9.33
N LYS A 83 21.75 -4.84 -8.61
CA LYS A 83 21.12 -6.15 -8.89
C LYS A 83 19.59 -6.13 -8.80
N ALA A 84 19.03 -5.32 -7.92
CA ALA A 84 17.59 -5.21 -7.76
C ALA A 84 16.92 -4.29 -8.81
N GLU A 85 17.62 -3.24 -9.27
CA GLU A 85 17.04 -2.21 -10.14
C GLU A 85 17.43 -2.36 -11.62
N ASP A 86 18.59 -2.95 -11.94
CA ASP A 86 18.95 -3.27 -13.31
C ASP A 86 18.20 -4.52 -13.78
N ARG A 87 17.43 -4.38 -14.85
CA ARG A 87 16.54 -5.44 -15.34
C ARG A 87 17.27 -6.72 -15.74
N LEU A 88 18.46 -6.58 -16.33
CA LEU A 88 19.24 -7.74 -16.77
C LEU A 88 19.85 -8.46 -15.57
N GLU A 89 20.51 -7.72 -14.69
CA GLU A 89 21.11 -8.28 -13.47
C GLU A 89 20.04 -8.87 -12.55
N PHE A 90 18.88 -8.24 -12.44
CA PHE A 90 17.74 -8.77 -11.69
C PHE A 90 17.27 -10.12 -12.27
N LYS A 91 17.05 -10.18 -13.58
CA LYS A 91 16.62 -11.41 -14.25
C LYS A 91 17.62 -12.54 -14.06
N GLU A 92 18.92 -12.27 -14.29
CA GLU A 92 19.99 -13.25 -14.09
C GLU A 92 20.06 -13.73 -12.62
N THR A 93 19.84 -12.82 -11.67
CA THR A 93 19.81 -13.16 -10.25
C THR A 93 18.62 -14.06 -9.91
N MET A 94 17.43 -13.76 -10.44
CA MET A 94 16.24 -14.60 -10.25
C MET A 94 16.41 -15.98 -10.90
N GLU A 95 16.93 -16.06 -12.12
CA GLU A 95 17.22 -17.32 -12.81
C GLU A 95 18.20 -18.20 -12.01
N LYS A 96 19.22 -17.61 -11.40
CA LYS A 96 20.20 -18.33 -10.56
C LYS A 96 19.56 -19.07 -9.38
N ILE A 97 18.51 -18.51 -8.79
CA ILE A 97 17.81 -19.10 -7.64
C ILE A 97 16.50 -19.80 -8.04
N ASN A 98 16.27 -19.97 -9.35
CA ASN A 98 15.06 -20.56 -9.93
C ASN A 98 13.75 -19.82 -9.52
N GLU A 99 13.82 -18.52 -9.31
CA GLU A 99 12.64 -17.69 -9.12
C GLU A 99 12.12 -17.20 -10.48
N PRO A 100 10.84 -17.46 -10.81
CA PRO A 100 10.34 -17.18 -12.15
C PRO A 100 10.09 -15.69 -12.34
N CYS A 101 10.65 -15.14 -13.42
CA CYS A 101 10.25 -13.85 -13.98
C CYS A 101 9.40 -14.06 -15.24
N ALA A 102 8.64 -13.05 -15.65
CA ALA A 102 7.93 -13.15 -16.90
C ALA A 102 8.91 -13.39 -18.07
N PRO A 103 8.70 -14.43 -18.89
CA PRO A 103 9.55 -14.70 -20.04
C PRO A 103 9.65 -13.48 -20.93
N SER A 104 10.87 -13.02 -21.19
CA SER A 104 11.12 -11.80 -21.96
C SER A 104 12.37 -11.90 -22.81
N LEU A 105 12.39 -11.20 -23.95
CA LEU A 105 13.53 -11.09 -24.86
C LEU A 105 13.58 -9.67 -25.43
N VAL A 106 14.78 -9.10 -25.45
CA VAL A 106 15.05 -7.88 -26.22
C VAL A 106 15.27 -8.25 -27.66
N VAL A 107 14.49 -7.68 -28.56
CA VAL A 107 14.58 -7.95 -30.01
C VAL A 107 14.95 -6.68 -30.76
N GLU A 108 15.66 -6.85 -31.86
CA GLU A 108 16.09 -5.79 -32.79
C GLU A 108 15.44 -5.95 -34.16
N THR A 109 14.75 -7.06 -34.39
CA THR A 109 14.03 -7.35 -35.64
C THR A 109 12.59 -7.80 -35.36
N VAL A 110 11.72 -7.65 -36.34
CA VAL A 110 10.34 -8.13 -36.25
C VAL A 110 10.29 -9.66 -36.24
N GLU A 111 11.18 -10.29 -36.99
CA GLU A 111 11.28 -11.74 -37.10
C GLU A 111 11.62 -12.40 -35.75
N ASP A 112 12.60 -11.86 -35.04
CA ASP A 112 12.96 -12.35 -33.70
C ASP A 112 11.80 -12.20 -32.72
N GLY A 113 11.06 -11.09 -32.81
CA GLY A 113 9.87 -10.85 -32.00
C GLY A 113 8.75 -11.85 -32.27
N ILE A 114 8.52 -12.20 -33.53
CA ILE A 114 7.52 -13.21 -33.93
C ILE A 114 7.93 -14.59 -33.40
N GLU A 115 9.20 -14.99 -33.60
CA GLU A 115 9.70 -16.28 -33.14
C GLU A 115 9.55 -16.42 -31.62
N PHE A 116 9.94 -15.39 -30.87
CA PHE A 116 9.86 -15.40 -29.43
C PHE A 116 8.39 -15.39 -28.93
N ALA A 117 7.53 -14.55 -29.50
CA ALA A 117 6.11 -14.51 -29.13
C ALA A 117 5.39 -15.83 -29.39
N ASN A 118 5.70 -16.49 -30.52
CA ASN A 118 5.15 -17.83 -30.82
C ASN A 118 5.63 -18.89 -29.83
N LYS A 119 6.83 -18.75 -29.26
CA LYS A 119 7.37 -19.64 -28.25
C LYS A 119 6.70 -19.47 -26.88
N ILE A 120 6.46 -18.22 -26.44
CA ILE A 120 5.92 -17.94 -25.13
C ILE A 120 4.38 -17.84 -25.09
N GLY A 121 3.73 -17.74 -26.27
CA GLY A 121 2.29 -17.57 -26.42
C GLY A 121 1.83 -16.11 -26.34
N TYR A 122 0.62 -15.87 -26.86
CA TYR A 122 -0.05 -14.56 -26.77
C TYR A 122 -1.04 -14.54 -25.60
N PRO A 123 -1.35 -13.34 -25.04
CA PRO A 123 -0.86 -12.02 -25.42
C PRO A 123 0.57 -11.74 -24.95
N VAL A 124 1.25 -10.81 -25.64
CA VAL A 124 2.59 -10.32 -25.26
C VAL A 124 2.59 -8.81 -25.09
N VAL A 125 3.42 -8.32 -24.19
CA VAL A 125 3.67 -6.88 -23.94
C VAL A 125 4.91 -6.47 -24.70
N LEU A 126 4.84 -5.33 -25.39
CA LEU A 126 5.98 -4.74 -26.09
C LEU A 126 6.35 -3.41 -25.45
N ARG A 127 7.64 -3.25 -25.16
CA ARG A 127 8.18 -2.03 -24.51
C ARG A 127 9.42 -1.57 -25.26
N PRO A 128 9.32 -0.53 -26.10
CA PRO A 128 10.50 0.03 -26.78
C PRO A 128 11.50 0.59 -25.78
N ALA A 129 12.79 0.35 -26.01
CA ALA A 129 13.84 0.87 -25.16
C ALA A 129 14.00 2.39 -25.34
N TYR A 130 14.25 3.10 -24.24
CA TYR A 130 14.53 4.54 -24.19
C TYR A 130 13.47 5.43 -24.84
N THR A 131 12.19 5.07 -24.70
CA THR A 131 11.07 5.92 -25.12
C THR A 131 10.46 6.66 -23.93
N LEU A 132 10.03 7.91 -24.15
CA LEU A 132 9.37 8.70 -23.12
C LEU A 132 7.91 8.26 -22.94
N GLY A 133 7.52 8.00 -21.70
CA GLY A 133 6.13 7.74 -21.35
C GLY A 133 5.54 6.44 -21.95
N GLY A 134 6.37 5.46 -22.33
CA GLY A 134 5.91 4.19 -22.91
C GLY A 134 5.43 4.29 -24.36
N SER A 135 5.81 5.36 -25.07
CA SER A 135 5.43 5.59 -26.46
C SER A 135 5.88 4.42 -27.37
N GLY A 136 4.98 3.94 -28.23
CA GLY A 136 5.25 2.87 -29.18
C GLY A 136 5.17 1.45 -28.60
N GLY A 137 4.89 1.31 -27.29
CA GLY A 137 4.60 0.04 -26.65
C GLY A 137 3.11 -0.31 -26.71
N GLY A 138 2.80 -1.56 -26.34
CA GLY A 138 1.42 -2.03 -26.31
C GLY A 138 1.31 -3.51 -25.97
N ILE A 139 0.09 -4.02 -25.95
CA ILE A 139 -0.21 -5.45 -25.81
C ILE A 139 -0.64 -5.98 -27.17
N ALA A 140 0.00 -7.04 -27.62
CA ALA A 140 -0.37 -7.75 -28.84
C ALA A 140 -1.05 -9.07 -28.47
N ASN A 141 -2.28 -9.25 -28.95
CA ASN A 141 -3.07 -10.45 -28.69
C ASN A 141 -2.86 -11.54 -29.76
N ASN A 142 -2.22 -11.18 -30.86
CA ASN A 142 -1.93 -12.05 -31.99
C ASN A 142 -0.73 -11.51 -32.78
N GLN A 143 -0.28 -12.31 -33.77
CA GLN A 143 0.89 -11.98 -34.58
C GLN A 143 0.72 -10.69 -35.40
N HIS A 144 -0.50 -10.39 -35.88
CA HIS A 144 -0.75 -9.19 -36.68
C HIS A 144 -0.53 -7.92 -35.85
N GLU A 145 -1.13 -7.88 -34.65
CA GLU A 145 -0.93 -6.78 -33.69
C GLU A 145 0.53 -6.66 -33.23
N LEU A 146 1.21 -7.82 -33.04
CA LEU A 146 2.63 -7.84 -32.69
C LEU A 146 3.48 -7.11 -33.74
N VAL A 147 3.28 -7.43 -35.03
CA VAL A 147 4.04 -6.81 -36.13
C VAL A 147 3.85 -5.30 -36.15
N GLU A 148 2.60 -4.83 -36.10
CA GLU A 148 2.31 -3.40 -36.12
C GLU A 148 2.96 -2.63 -34.96
N ILE A 149 2.84 -3.16 -33.72
CA ILE A 149 3.41 -2.51 -32.53
C ILE A 149 4.93 -2.59 -32.56
N LEU A 150 5.48 -3.72 -33.00
CA LEU A 150 6.94 -3.95 -33.03
C LEU A 150 7.65 -3.07 -34.06
N GLU A 151 7.11 -2.96 -35.27
CA GLU A 151 7.63 -2.05 -36.30
C GLU A 151 7.66 -0.59 -35.81
N ASN A 152 6.56 -0.16 -35.18
CA ASN A 152 6.49 1.19 -34.61
C ASN A 152 7.45 1.35 -33.42
N GLY A 153 7.54 0.37 -32.55
CA GLY A 153 8.41 0.36 -31.38
C GLY A 153 9.89 0.41 -31.76
N LEU A 154 10.33 -0.40 -32.70
CA LEU A 154 11.71 -0.41 -33.22
C LEU A 154 12.09 0.94 -33.85
N ARG A 155 11.15 1.56 -34.59
CA ARG A 155 11.35 2.89 -35.18
C ARG A 155 11.47 3.99 -34.14
N LEU A 156 10.69 3.94 -33.05
CA LEU A 156 10.67 4.96 -32.00
C LEU A 156 11.79 4.76 -30.98
N SER A 157 12.31 3.57 -30.83
CA SER A 157 13.44 3.28 -29.94
C SER A 157 14.73 3.94 -30.48
N ARG A 158 15.40 4.74 -29.64
CA ARG A 158 16.65 5.38 -30.01
C ARG A 158 17.80 4.40 -30.33
N VAL A 159 17.70 3.19 -29.83
CA VAL A 159 18.68 2.12 -30.00
C VAL A 159 18.15 0.97 -30.88
N GLY A 160 16.92 1.11 -31.45
CA GLY A 160 16.33 0.10 -32.30
C GLY A 160 15.99 -1.21 -31.56
N GLN A 161 15.66 -1.15 -30.27
CA GLN A 161 15.39 -2.32 -29.44
C GLN A 161 13.99 -2.26 -28.83
N VAL A 162 13.31 -3.40 -28.78
CA VAL A 162 12.03 -3.59 -28.11
C VAL A 162 12.09 -4.81 -27.21
N LEU A 163 11.66 -4.68 -25.96
CA LEU A 163 11.43 -5.82 -25.08
C LEU A 163 10.08 -6.45 -25.45
N VAL A 164 10.09 -7.74 -25.76
CA VAL A 164 8.87 -8.57 -25.91
C VAL A 164 8.77 -9.45 -24.66
N GLU A 165 7.63 -9.39 -23.98
CA GLU A 165 7.41 -10.05 -22.71
C GLU A 165 6.06 -10.74 -22.65
N ARG A 166 5.96 -11.92 -22.00
CA ARG A 166 4.68 -12.58 -21.74
C ARG A 166 3.77 -11.64 -20.96
N CYS A 167 2.54 -11.48 -21.44
CA CYS A 167 1.54 -10.69 -20.74
C CYS A 167 1.00 -11.48 -19.55
N ILE A 168 1.13 -10.89 -18.35
CA ILE A 168 0.57 -11.41 -17.10
C ILE A 168 -0.57 -10.53 -16.58
N ALA A 169 -1.13 -9.66 -17.44
CA ALA A 169 -2.30 -8.87 -17.10
C ALA A 169 -3.49 -9.78 -16.72
N GLY A 170 -4.21 -9.41 -15.69
CA GLY A 170 -5.31 -10.22 -15.16
C GLY A 170 -4.89 -11.26 -14.11
N TRP A 171 -3.60 -11.47 -13.86
CA TRP A 171 -3.14 -12.29 -12.74
C TRP A 171 -3.35 -11.54 -11.43
N LYS A 172 -3.43 -12.27 -10.31
CA LYS A 172 -3.47 -11.65 -8.97
C LYS A 172 -2.14 -10.95 -8.69
N GLU A 173 -2.20 -9.79 -8.07
CA GLU A 173 -1.01 -9.07 -7.60
C GLU A 173 -0.91 -9.17 -6.09
N VAL A 174 0.21 -9.69 -5.61
CA VAL A 174 0.48 -9.94 -4.18
C VAL A 174 1.84 -9.36 -3.81
N GLU A 175 1.91 -8.75 -2.65
CA GLU A 175 3.13 -8.14 -2.12
C GLU A 175 3.54 -8.76 -0.80
N TYR A 176 4.86 -8.85 -0.57
CA TYR A 176 5.46 -9.21 0.71
C TYR A 176 6.44 -8.15 1.18
N GLU A 177 6.24 -7.66 2.40
CA GLU A 177 7.23 -6.88 3.12
C GLU A 177 8.16 -7.83 3.88
N VAL A 178 9.44 -7.76 3.60
CA VAL A 178 10.46 -8.71 4.11
C VAL A 178 11.56 -7.95 4.83
N MET A 179 12.04 -8.51 5.94
CA MET A 179 13.18 -7.99 6.69
C MET A 179 14.29 -9.01 6.77
N ARG A 180 15.54 -8.56 6.67
CA ARG A 180 16.72 -9.41 6.82
C ARG A 180 17.85 -8.65 7.50
N ASP A 181 18.55 -9.32 8.44
CA ASP A 181 19.74 -8.78 9.09
C ASP A 181 21.05 -9.29 8.47
N SER A 182 22.17 -8.80 8.97
CA SER A 182 23.51 -9.19 8.48
C SER A 182 23.90 -10.63 8.84
N ALA A 183 23.26 -11.24 9.82
CA ALA A 183 23.47 -12.64 10.20
C ALA A 183 22.68 -13.63 9.32
N GLY A 184 21.81 -13.10 8.44
CA GLY A 184 20.97 -13.89 7.55
C GLY A 184 19.62 -14.31 8.15
N ASN A 185 19.25 -13.82 9.34
CA ASN A 185 17.89 -13.99 9.85
C ASN A 185 16.94 -13.19 8.97
N CYS A 186 15.81 -13.78 8.64
CA CYS A 186 14.91 -13.25 7.61
C CYS A 186 13.47 -13.61 7.96
N ILE A 187 12.57 -12.62 7.89
CA ILE A 187 11.14 -12.79 8.13
C ILE A 187 10.28 -12.06 7.11
N THR A 188 9.03 -12.47 6.95
CA THR A 188 8.00 -11.67 6.31
C THR A 188 7.22 -10.88 7.38
N VAL A 189 7.13 -9.58 7.21
CA VAL A 189 6.40 -8.70 8.13
C VAL A 189 4.91 -8.72 7.82
N CYS A 190 4.58 -8.65 6.54
CA CYS A 190 3.20 -8.59 6.08
C CYS A 190 3.09 -9.11 4.65
N ASN A 191 1.98 -9.76 4.33
CA ASN A 191 1.54 -9.97 2.96
C ASN A 191 0.33 -9.10 2.66
N MET A 192 0.22 -8.64 1.43
CA MET A 192 -0.85 -7.77 0.95
C MET A 192 -1.31 -8.22 -0.42
N GLU A 193 -2.57 -8.04 -0.72
CA GLU A 193 -3.17 -8.42 -2.00
C GLU A 193 -3.90 -7.23 -2.60
N ASN A 194 -3.68 -6.99 -3.89
CA ASN A 194 -4.42 -6.00 -4.63
C ASN A 194 -5.78 -6.57 -5.04
N ILE A 195 -6.86 -5.80 -4.88
CA ILE A 195 -8.17 -6.15 -5.45
C ILE A 195 -8.09 -6.11 -6.96
N ASP A 196 -7.33 -5.15 -7.49
CA ASP A 196 -7.09 -5.04 -8.93
C ASP A 196 -6.07 -6.07 -9.40
N PRO A 197 -6.34 -6.72 -10.53
CA PRO A 197 -5.36 -7.61 -11.14
C PRO A 197 -4.15 -6.82 -11.66
N VAL A 198 -3.07 -7.54 -11.97
CA VAL A 198 -1.88 -6.99 -12.62
C VAL A 198 -2.26 -6.18 -13.86
N GLY A 199 -1.71 -4.98 -13.96
CA GLY A 199 -2.02 -3.99 -15.00
C GLY A 199 -2.41 -2.62 -14.43
N VAL A 200 -2.79 -2.56 -13.16
CA VAL A 200 -2.97 -1.33 -12.39
C VAL A 200 -1.79 -1.19 -11.43
N HIS A 201 -1.18 -0.01 -11.37
CA HIS A 201 -0.08 0.25 -10.42
C HIS A 201 -0.56 0.00 -8.98
N THR A 202 0.22 -0.68 -8.15
CA THR A 202 -0.16 -1.02 -6.77
C THR A 202 -0.52 0.22 -5.93
N GLY A 203 0.14 1.37 -6.19
CA GLY A 203 -0.21 2.65 -5.56
C GLY A 203 -1.61 3.18 -5.90
N ASP A 204 -2.19 2.76 -7.04
CA ASP A 204 -3.53 3.13 -7.50
C ASP A 204 -4.57 2.02 -7.24
N SER A 205 -4.14 0.88 -6.70
CA SER A 205 -5.01 -0.25 -6.37
C SER A 205 -5.58 -0.14 -4.96
N ILE A 206 -6.76 -0.74 -4.76
CA ILE A 206 -7.27 -1.05 -3.43
C ILE A 206 -6.50 -2.28 -2.95
N VAL A 207 -5.93 -2.19 -1.75
CA VAL A 207 -5.07 -3.24 -1.18
C VAL A 207 -5.67 -3.74 0.13
N VAL A 208 -5.60 -5.04 0.34
CA VAL A 208 -6.04 -5.69 1.58
C VAL A 208 -4.88 -6.41 2.26
N ALA A 209 -4.81 -6.30 3.57
CA ALA A 209 -3.88 -7.03 4.41
C ALA A 209 -4.63 -7.71 5.58
N PRO A 210 -4.34 -8.98 5.89
CA PRO A 210 -3.53 -9.91 5.09
C PRO A 210 -4.24 -10.29 3.78
N SER A 211 -3.52 -10.92 2.84
CA SER A 211 -4.12 -11.47 1.62
C SER A 211 -5.30 -12.39 1.95
N GLN A 212 -6.42 -12.22 1.25
CA GLN A 212 -7.68 -12.89 1.56
C GLN A 212 -7.97 -14.10 0.67
N THR A 213 -7.40 -14.13 -0.53
CA THR A 213 -7.72 -15.13 -1.54
C THR A 213 -6.62 -16.18 -1.75
N LEU A 214 -5.55 -16.12 -0.95
CA LEU A 214 -4.48 -17.12 -0.99
C LEU A 214 -4.80 -18.32 -0.10
N GLY A 215 -4.67 -19.51 -0.66
CA GLY A 215 -4.59 -20.72 0.14
C GLY A 215 -3.24 -20.84 0.86
N ASP A 216 -3.15 -21.67 1.90
CA ASP A 216 -1.92 -21.87 2.67
C ASP A 216 -0.72 -22.24 1.78
N LYS A 217 -0.92 -23.13 0.82
CA LYS A 217 0.13 -23.55 -0.11
C LYS A 217 0.67 -22.38 -0.96
N GLU A 218 -0.20 -21.54 -1.46
CA GLU A 218 0.17 -20.33 -2.23
C GLU A 218 0.93 -19.34 -1.36
N HIS A 219 0.41 -19.10 -0.15
CA HIS A 219 1.05 -18.24 0.82
C HIS A 219 2.46 -18.71 1.17
N GLN A 220 2.64 -19.99 1.52
CA GLN A 220 3.93 -20.55 1.88
C GLN A 220 4.91 -20.55 0.69
N MET A 221 4.42 -20.78 -0.52
CA MET A 221 5.22 -20.74 -1.75
C MET A 221 5.77 -19.33 -1.99
N LEU A 222 4.92 -18.31 -1.99
CA LEU A 222 5.33 -16.92 -2.22
C LEU A 222 6.19 -16.38 -1.07
N ARG A 223 5.87 -16.74 0.17
CA ARG A 223 6.69 -16.43 1.35
C ARG A 223 8.10 -16.99 1.22
N THR A 224 8.22 -18.26 0.86
CA THR A 224 9.52 -18.91 0.66
C THR A 224 10.32 -18.22 -0.47
N SER A 225 9.66 -17.90 -1.57
CA SER A 225 10.25 -17.15 -2.67
C SER A 225 10.78 -15.79 -2.18
N ALA A 226 9.99 -15.03 -1.42
CA ALA A 226 10.40 -13.72 -0.91
C ALA A 226 11.65 -13.82 -0.01
N LEU A 227 11.72 -14.83 0.85
CA LEU A 227 12.87 -15.09 1.71
C LEU A 227 14.12 -15.50 0.88
N ASN A 228 13.94 -16.32 -0.16
CA ASN A 228 15.03 -16.68 -1.07
C ASN A 228 15.59 -15.46 -1.80
N ILE A 229 14.71 -14.60 -2.30
CA ILE A 229 15.08 -13.40 -3.05
C ILE A 229 15.87 -12.42 -2.17
N ILE A 230 15.39 -12.09 -0.98
CA ILE A 230 16.09 -11.15 -0.09
C ILE A 230 17.46 -11.69 0.34
N ASN A 231 17.58 -13.01 0.52
CA ASN A 231 18.82 -13.68 0.84
C ASN A 231 19.81 -13.63 -0.34
N GLU A 232 19.39 -13.94 -1.55
CA GLU A 232 20.27 -13.92 -2.74
C GLU A 232 20.74 -12.50 -3.07
N LEU A 233 19.85 -11.51 -2.95
CA LEU A 233 20.21 -10.11 -3.13
C LEU A 233 21.07 -9.56 -1.99
N ASN A 234 21.23 -10.32 -0.90
CA ASN A 234 21.98 -9.91 0.30
C ASN A 234 21.55 -8.56 0.85
N ILE A 235 20.24 -8.29 0.81
CA ILE A 235 19.68 -7.06 1.37
C ILE A 235 19.84 -7.08 2.89
N THR A 236 20.29 -5.97 3.47
CA THR A 236 20.39 -5.76 4.91
C THR A 236 19.43 -4.64 5.30
N GLY A 237 18.29 -5.01 5.87
CA GLY A 237 17.17 -4.12 6.13
C GLY A 237 15.86 -4.66 5.57
N GLY A 238 15.00 -3.79 5.07
CA GLY A 238 13.71 -4.14 4.49
C GLY A 238 13.69 -4.11 2.98
N CYS A 239 12.83 -4.92 2.39
CA CYS A 239 12.46 -4.82 0.98
C CYS A 239 11.00 -5.21 0.76
N ASN A 240 10.44 -4.72 -0.33
CA ASN A 240 9.14 -5.12 -0.85
C ASN A 240 9.33 -6.02 -2.06
N VAL A 241 8.66 -7.16 -2.09
CA VAL A 241 8.66 -8.10 -3.23
C VAL A 241 7.25 -8.19 -3.78
N GLN A 242 7.10 -7.94 -5.08
CA GLN A 242 5.81 -7.98 -5.78
C GLN A 242 5.73 -9.18 -6.71
N TYR A 243 4.61 -9.87 -6.65
CA TYR A 243 4.32 -11.08 -7.39
C TYR A 243 3.06 -10.94 -8.25
N ALA A 244 3.10 -11.55 -9.43
CA ALA A 244 1.91 -11.95 -10.17
C ALA A 244 1.66 -13.44 -9.91
N LEU A 245 0.47 -13.80 -9.43
CA LEU A 245 0.04 -15.17 -9.22
C LEU A 245 -1.08 -15.52 -10.19
N HIS A 246 -0.92 -16.63 -10.93
CA HIS A 246 -1.96 -17.10 -11.84
C HIS A 246 -3.23 -17.45 -11.05
N PRO A 247 -4.42 -16.99 -11.46
CA PRO A 247 -5.64 -17.12 -10.68
C PRO A 247 -6.12 -18.57 -10.48
N GLU A 248 -5.73 -19.50 -11.36
CA GLU A 248 -6.21 -20.91 -11.38
C GLU A 248 -5.09 -21.95 -11.21
N SER A 249 -3.85 -21.50 -10.97
CA SER A 249 -2.71 -22.43 -10.80
C SER A 249 -1.69 -21.88 -9.80
N PHE A 250 -0.67 -22.66 -9.49
CA PHE A 250 0.46 -22.21 -8.65
C PHE A 250 1.58 -21.54 -9.44
N GLU A 251 1.32 -21.19 -10.72
CA GLU A 251 2.28 -20.44 -11.51
C GLU A 251 2.33 -18.99 -11.00
N TYR A 252 3.54 -18.48 -10.81
CA TYR A 252 3.74 -17.08 -10.40
C TYR A 252 4.95 -16.48 -11.12
N CYS A 253 5.02 -15.16 -11.11
CA CYS A 253 6.18 -14.42 -11.58
C CYS A 253 6.55 -13.35 -10.56
N VAL A 254 7.85 -13.15 -10.36
CA VAL A 254 8.37 -11.98 -9.64
C VAL A 254 8.25 -10.78 -10.56
N ILE A 255 7.53 -9.74 -10.13
CA ILE A 255 7.36 -8.49 -10.91
C ILE A 255 8.54 -7.57 -10.65
N GLU A 256 8.79 -7.27 -9.39
CA GLU A 256 9.89 -6.39 -8.97
C GLU A 256 10.24 -6.59 -7.50
N VAL A 257 11.44 -6.15 -7.16
CA VAL A 257 11.92 -6.05 -5.77
C VAL A 257 12.40 -4.64 -5.52
N ASN A 258 11.85 -4.00 -4.49
CA ASN A 258 12.26 -2.68 -4.06
C ASN A 258 13.20 -2.82 -2.86
N PRO A 259 14.54 -2.62 -3.00
CA PRO A 259 15.52 -2.84 -1.92
C PRO A 259 15.57 -1.64 -0.95
N ARG A 260 14.43 -1.16 -0.57
CA ARG A 260 14.22 0.05 0.25
C ARG A 260 12.87 0.02 0.94
N VAL A 261 12.71 0.88 1.94
CA VAL A 261 11.40 1.19 2.50
C VAL A 261 10.54 1.91 1.44
N SER A 262 9.28 1.52 1.34
CA SER A 262 8.31 2.01 0.36
C SER A 262 7.04 2.52 1.05
N ARG A 263 6.05 2.98 0.28
CA ARG A 263 4.72 3.32 0.82
C ARG A 263 4.05 2.11 1.46
N SER A 264 4.14 0.95 0.85
CA SER A 264 3.62 -0.30 1.41
C SER A 264 4.30 -0.67 2.74
N SER A 265 5.57 -0.30 2.94
CA SER A 265 6.25 -0.49 4.24
C SER A 265 5.64 0.38 5.34
N ALA A 266 5.22 1.61 5.02
CA ALA A 266 4.52 2.47 5.97
C ALA A 266 3.15 1.88 6.36
N LEU A 267 2.37 1.46 5.36
CA LEU A 267 1.11 0.74 5.56
C LEU A 267 1.31 -0.51 6.42
N ALA A 268 2.25 -1.38 6.03
CA ALA A 268 2.54 -2.62 6.74
C ALA A 268 2.97 -2.37 8.20
N SER A 269 3.77 -1.34 8.45
CA SER A 269 4.20 -0.98 9.81
C SER A 269 3.01 -0.66 10.73
N LYS A 270 2.03 0.11 10.20
CA LYS A 270 0.83 0.50 10.96
C LYS A 270 -0.15 -0.67 11.09
N ALA A 271 -0.31 -1.43 10.00
CA ALA A 271 -1.21 -2.60 9.96
C ALA A 271 -0.76 -3.73 10.90
N THR A 272 0.54 -3.88 11.11
CA THR A 272 1.11 -5.03 11.86
C THR A 272 1.68 -4.68 13.23
N GLY A 273 1.79 -3.40 13.56
CA GLY A 273 2.52 -3.01 14.76
C GLY A 273 4.00 -3.43 14.71
N TYR A 274 4.61 -3.48 13.52
CA TYR A 274 6.02 -3.77 13.32
C TYR A 274 6.73 -2.54 12.71
N PRO A 275 7.61 -1.85 13.45
CA PRO A 275 8.17 -0.56 13.02
C PRO A 275 9.32 -0.77 12.01
N ILE A 276 9.00 -1.07 10.75
CA ILE A 276 9.95 -1.46 9.70
C ILE A 276 11.13 -0.48 9.60
N ALA A 277 10.88 0.81 9.52
CA ALA A 277 11.95 1.81 9.35
C ALA A 277 12.90 1.83 10.55
N LYS A 278 12.37 1.75 11.77
CA LYS A 278 13.18 1.73 13.01
C LYS A 278 14.02 0.45 13.13
N VAL A 279 13.43 -0.68 12.76
CA VAL A 279 14.14 -1.97 12.73
C VAL A 279 15.22 -1.95 11.64
N ALA A 280 14.92 -1.46 10.43
CA ALA A 280 15.89 -1.34 9.34
C ALA A 280 17.09 -0.45 9.73
N ALA A 281 16.85 0.66 10.42
CA ALA A 281 17.92 1.53 10.93
C ALA A 281 18.83 0.80 11.94
N LYS A 282 18.27 0.01 12.86
CA LYS A 282 19.04 -0.80 13.81
C LYS A 282 19.82 -1.91 13.13
N ILE A 283 19.24 -2.57 12.14
CA ILE A 283 19.95 -3.57 11.33
C ILE A 283 21.15 -2.93 10.61
N ALA A 284 20.98 -1.73 10.05
CA ALA A 284 22.07 -1.00 9.40
C ALA A 284 23.23 -0.66 10.36
N LEU A 285 22.96 -0.58 11.66
CA LEU A 285 23.96 -0.42 12.71
C LEU A 285 24.60 -1.74 13.18
N GLY A 286 24.16 -2.89 12.65
CA GLY A 286 24.72 -4.21 12.92
C GLY A 286 23.96 -5.07 13.91
N TYR A 287 22.79 -4.63 14.41
CA TYR A 287 21.93 -5.45 15.24
C TYR A 287 21.27 -6.57 14.44
N THR A 288 21.05 -7.71 15.08
CA THR A 288 20.29 -8.83 14.49
C THR A 288 18.81 -8.75 14.90
N LEU A 289 17.94 -9.42 14.14
CA LEU A 289 16.49 -9.40 14.38
C LEU A 289 16.09 -9.91 15.76
N ASP A 290 16.82 -10.88 16.31
CA ASP A 290 16.60 -11.45 17.63
C ASP A 290 17.12 -10.57 18.78
N GLU A 291 17.99 -9.59 18.50
CA GLU A 291 18.45 -8.60 19.46
C GLU A 291 17.53 -7.37 19.52
N ILE A 292 16.76 -7.09 18.45
CA ILE A 292 15.92 -5.91 18.36
C ILE A 292 14.55 -6.18 18.96
N LYS A 293 14.22 -5.55 20.10
CA LYS A 293 12.85 -5.55 20.62
C LYS A 293 11.92 -4.74 19.71
N ASN A 294 10.72 -5.27 19.46
CA ASN A 294 9.65 -4.52 18.83
C ASN A 294 9.20 -3.39 19.77
N ALA A 295 9.41 -2.15 19.34
CA ALA A 295 9.13 -0.97 20.16
C ALA A 295 7.62 -0.68 20.30
N ILE A 296 6.78 -1.23 19.44
CA ILE A 296 5.33 -1.07 19.45
C ILE A 296 4.71 -2.07 20.42
N THR A 297 4.91 -3.37 20.19
CA THR A 297 4.32 -4.44 21.01
C THR A 297 5.00 -4.56 22.39
N LYS A 298 6.26 -4.15 22.49
CA LYS A 298 7.11 -4.23 23.70
C LYS A 298 7.34 -5.65 24.27
N LYS A 299 6.69 -6.64 23.70
CA LYS A 299 6.73 -8.05 24.13
C LYS A 299 7.48 -8.95 23.17
N THR A 300 7.41 -8.66 21.87
CA THR A 300 8.05 -9.46 20.83
C THR A 300 9.41 -8.88 20.40
N TYR A 301 10.18 -9.68 19.69
CA TYR A 301 11.41 -9.26 19.01
C TYR A 301 11.15 -9.08 17.51
N ALA A 302 12.05 -8.38 16.83
CA ALA A 302 11.93 -8.14 15.39
C ALA A 302 12.03 -9.43 14.55
N SER A 303 12.45 -10.54 15.12
CA SER A 303 12.41 -11.88 14.53
C SER A 303 11.04 -12.56 14.58
N PHE A 304 10.07 -11.99 15.28
CA PHE A 304 8.71 -12.53 15.38
C PHE A 304 7.84 -12.01 14.22
N GLU A 305 7.31 -12.92 13.41
CA GLU A 305 6.40 -12.56 12.31
C GLU A 305 5.03 -12.15 12.86
N PRO A 306 4.52 -10.97 12.50
CA PRO A 306 3.18 -10.53 12.91
C PRO A 306 2.08 -11.47 12.41
N THR A 307 1.06 -11.69 13.23
CA THR A 307 -0.14 -12.45 12.88
C THR A 307 -1.36 -11.55 13.01
N LEU A 308 -2.10 -11.37 11.92
CA LEU A 308 -3.28 -10.50 11.87
C LEU A 308 -4.54 -11.32 11.94
N ASP A 309 -5.44 -11.00 12.89
CA ASP A 309 -6.79 -11.56 13.00
C ASP A 309 -7.91 -10.56 12.66
N TYR A 310 -7.54 -9.43 12.06
CA TYR A 310 -8.38 -8.37 11.55
C TYR A 310 -8.06 -8.11 10.08
N CYS A 311 -8.87 -7.28 9.43
CA CYS A 311 -8.71 -6.91 8.03
C CYS A 311 -8.34 -5.43 7.90
N VAL A 312 -7.29 -5.16 7.14
CA VAL A 312 -6.85 -3.80 6.79
C VAL A 312 -7.14 -3.55 5.32
N VAL A 313 -7.79 -2.44 5.02
CA VAL A 313 -8.04 -2.00 3.64
C VAL A 313 -7.41 -0.64 3.39
N LYS A 314 -6.65 -0.55 2.31
CA LYS A 314 -6.08 0.70 1.79
C LYS A 314 -6.83 1.10 0.52
N ILE A 315 -7.27 2.36 0.43
CA ILE A 315 -7.79 2.94 -0.82
C ILE A 315 -6.93 4.15 -1.21
N PRO A 316 -6.50 4.25 -2.49
CA PRO A 316 -5.75 5.39 -2.97
C PRO A 316 -6.64 6.64 -3.07
N ARG A 317 -6.07 7.80 -2.76
CA ARG A 317 -6.68 9.11 -3.02
C ARG A 317 -6.26 9.59 -4.40
N LEU A 318 -7.18 9.53 -5.34
CA LEU A 318 -6.95 9.92 -6.74
C LEU A 318 -7.47 11.35 -6.97
N PRO A 319 -6.72 12.23 -7.67
CA PRO A 319 -7.02 13.66 -7.73
C PRO A 319 -8.01 14.05 -8.85
N PHE A 320 -8.89 13.14 -9.27
CA PHE A 320 -9.82 13.40 -10.38
C PHE A 320 -10.95 14.38 -10.02
N ASP A 321 -11.15 14.67 -8.75
CA ASP A 321 -12.00 15.76 -8.27
C ASP A 321 -11.41 17.16 -8.57
N LYS A 322 -10.09 17.24 -8.71
CA LYS A 322 -9.37 18.47 -9.07
C LYS A 322 -9.06 18.54 -10.56
N PHE A 323 -8.71 17.42 -11.15
CA PHE A 323 -8.35 17.30 -12.57
C PHE A 323 -9.48 16.64 -13.36
N ILE A 324 -10.62 17.32 -13.46
CA ILE A 324 -11.86 16.79 -14.07
C ILE A 324 -11.73 16.39 -15.55
N THR A 325 -10.76 16.96 -16.27
CA THR A 325 -10.48 16.64 -17.69
C THR A 325 -9.41 15.55 -17.85
N ALA A 326 -8.77 15.11 -16.77
CA ALA A 326 -7.76 14.07 -16.84
C ALA A 326 -8.40 12.69 -17.11
N SER A 327 -7.64 11.84 -17.81
CA SER A 327 -8.05 10.45 -18.01
C SER A 327 -8.10 9.71 -16.68
N ARG A 328 -9.27 9.18 -16.33
CA ARG A 328 -9.47 8.35 -15.13
C ARG A 328 -8.95 6.93 -15.29
N LYS A 329 -8.55 6.52 -16.50
CA LYS A 329 -8.03 5.18 -16.76
C LYS A 329 -6.78 4.92 -15.91
N LEU A 330 -6.83 3.88 -15.08
CA LEU A 330 -5.70 3.40 -14.30
C LEU A 330 -4.83 2.46 -15.15
N THR A 331 -3.53 2.56 -14.97
CA THR A 331 -2.53 1.82 -15.72
C THR A 331 -1.37 1.46 -14.78
N THR A 332 -0.27 0.98 -15.33
CA THR A 332 0.98 0.74 -14.59
C THR A 332 1.69 2.03 -14.17
N GLN A 333 1.19 3.20 -14.57
CA GLN A 333 1.70 4.51 -14.13
C GLN A 333 0.84 5.04 -12.98
N MET A 334 1.46 5.28 -11.84
CA MET A 334 0.81 5.78 -10.63
C MET A 334 0.21 7.18 -10.82
N LYS A 335 -1.02 7.39 -10.36
CA LYS A 335 -1.77 8.66 -10.39
C LYS A 335 -2.20 9.15 -9.01
N ALA A 336 -2.20 8.28 -7.99
CA ALA A 336 -2.62 8.63 -6.64
C ALA A 336 -1.70 9.69 -6.01
N THR A 337 -2.30 10.59 -5.24
CA THR A 337 -1.60 11.62 -4.45
C THR A 337 -1.34 11.20 -3.01
N GLY A 338 -2.16 10.31 -2.48
CA GLY A 338 -2.08 9.77 -1.13
C GLY A 338 -2.97 8.56 -0.99
N GLU A 339 -3.12 8.09 0.23
CA GLU A 339 -3.93 6.91 0.53
C GLU A 339 -4.58 7.01 1.91
N VAL A 340 -5.61 6.21 2.12
CA VAL A 340 -6.24 5.99 3.41
C VAL A 340 -6.11 4.53 3.81
N MET A 341 -6.06 4.29 5.11
CA MET A 341 -6.06 2.96 5.71
C MET A 341 -7.21 2.86 6.71
N SER A 342 -7.90 1.75 6.70
CA SER A 342 -8.91 1.42 7.69
C SER A 342 -8.73 0.00 8.19
N ILE A 343 -9.20 -0.26 9.40
CA ILE A 343 -9.12 -1.55 10.07
C ILE A 343 -10.49 -1.94 10.58
N CYS A 344 -10.87 -3.19 10.37
CA CYS A 344 -12.09 -3.78 10.93
C CYS A 344 -11.88 -5.29 11.11
N ASN A 345 -12.77 -5.96 11.84
CA ASN A 345 -12.75 -7.41 11.99
C ASN A 345 -13.32 -8.18 10.77
N ASN A 346 -13.77 -7.47 9.74
CA ASN A 346 -14.23 -8.01 8.47
C ASN A 346 -13.88 -7.08 7.32
N PHE A 347 -13.80 -7.61 6.10
CA PHE A 347 -13.44 -6.86 4.91
C PHE A 347 -14.46 -5.79 4.54
N GLU A 348 -15.75 -6.12 4.62
CA GLU A 348 -16.85 -5.22 4.26
C GLU A 348 -16.80 -3.94 5.10
N GLY A 349 -16.63 -4.08 6.41
CA GLY A 349 -16.50 -2.96 7.34
C GLY A 349 -15.23 -2.14 7.11
N ALA A 350 -14.09 -2.81 6.88
CA ALA A 350 -12.84 -2.12 6.56
C ALA A 350 -12.98 -1.32 5.25
N LEU A 351 -13.61 -1.90 4.21
CA LEU A 351 -13.86 -1.21 2.95
C LEU A 351 -14.77 0.01 3.13
N MET A 352 -15.87 -0.13 3.87
CA MET A 352 -16.82 0.96 4.13
C MET A 352 -16.19 2.11 4.92
N LYS A 353 -15.35 1.82 5.91
CA LYS A 353 -14.54 2.83 6.61
C LYS A 353 -13.55 3.53 5.68
N ALA A 354 -12.84 2.77 4.83
CA ALA A 354 -11.89 3.33 3.89
C ALA A 354 -12.57 4.26 2.87
N ILE A 355 -13.76 3.91 2.39
CA ILE A 355 -14.56 4.77 1.50
C ILE A 355 -14.86 6.11 2.18
N ARG A 356 -15.35 6.10 3.44
CA ARG A 356 -15.62 7.34 4.21
C ARG A 356 -14.37 8.18 4.45
N SER A 357 -13.23 7.53 4.57
CA SER A 357 -11.93 8.18 4.81
C SER A 357 -11.36 8.94 3.62
N LEU A 358 -11.87 8.72 2.39
CA LEU A 358 -11.37 9.37 1.17
C LEU A 358 -11.61 10.89 1.12
N GLU A 359 -12.52 11.40 1.93
CA GLU A 359 -12.92 12.82 1.93
C GLU A 359 -13.36 13.33 0.53
N GLN A 360 -14.13 12.51 -0.15
CA GLN A 360 -14.70 12.79 -1.48
C GLN A 360 -16.23 12.90 -1.44
N HIS A 361 -16.83 13.09 -0.26
CA HIS A 361 -18.28 13.11 -0.05
C HIS A 361 -18.96 11.79 -0.45
N VAL A 362 -18.25 10.68 -0.27
CA VAL A 362 -18.73 9.32 -0.45
C VAL A 362 -18.73 8.58 0.88
N GLU A 363 -19.83 7.94 1.22
CA GLU A 363 -20.01 7.22 2.48
C GLU A 363 -20.29 5.72 2.26
N CYS A 364 -20.71 5.35 1.04
CA CYS A 364 -21.09 3.99 0.70
C CYS A 364 -20.99 3.70 -0.81
N LEU A 365 -21.33 2.47 -1.21
CA LEU A 365 -21.29 2.02 -2.61
C LEU A 365 -22.46 2.57 -3.47
N MET A 366 -23.33 3.42 -2.94
CA MET A 366 -24.41 4.08 -3.70
C MET A 366 -24.09 5.53 -4.08
N ASP A 367 -23.01 6.11 -3.58
CA ASP A 367 -22.77 7.55 -3.71
C ASP A 367 -22.21 7.98 -5.08
N TYR A 368 -21.77 7.02 -5.90
CA TYR A 368 -21.68 7.23 -7.35
C TYR A 368 -22.93 6.66 -7.99
N ASP A 369 -23.79 7.53 -8.53
CA ASP A 369 -25.08 7.15 -9.12
C ASP A 369 -24.90 6.73 -10.58
N PHE A 370 -25.16 5.45 -10.85
CA PHE A 370 -25.14 4.85 -12.20
C PHE A 370 -26.55 4.38 -12.63
N THR A 371 -27.60 4.74 -11.90
CA THR A 371 -28.97 4.26 -12.17
C THR A 371 -29.51 4.72 -13.52
N GLU A 372 -29.04 5.87 -14.04
CA GLU A 372 -29.41 6.41 -15.36
C GLU A 372 -28.79 5.64 -16.55
N LEU A 373 -27.72 4.84 -16.30
CA LEU A 373 -27.09 4.06 -17.37
C LEU A 373 -27.99 2.89 -17.78
N ASN A 374 -28.10 2.65 -19.08
CA ASN A 374 -28.66 1.39 -19.57
C ASN A 374 -27.67 0.23 -19.40
N ASP A 375 -28.11 -1.01 -19.67
CA ASP A 375 -27.28 -2.19 -19.41
C ASP A 375 -26.03 -2.26 -20.30
N ASP A 376 -26.11 -1.79 -21.56
CA ASP A 376 -24.95 -1.74 -22.46
C ASP A 376 -23.92 -0.69 -21.97
N GLU A 377 -24.39 0.46 -21.51
CA GLU A 377 -23.52 1.49 -20.93
C GLU A 377 -22.87 1.03 -19.63
N LEU A 378 -23.57 0.28 -18.78
CA LEU A 378 -23.03 -0.31 -17.58
C LEU A 378 -21.97 -1.37 -17.90
N GLU A 379 -22.22 -2.20 -18.91
CA GLU A 379 -21.27 -3.18 -19.43
C GLU A 379 -19.98 -2.48 -19.92
N ASP A 380 -20.12 -1.41 -20.69
CA ASP A 380 -18.98 -0.57 -21.10
C ASP A 380 -18.21 0.03 -19.91
N MET A 381 -18.91 0.35 -18.83
CA MET A 381 -18.27 0.84 -17.60
C MET A 381 -17.52 -0.27 -16.86
N LEU A 382 -17.99 -1.52 -16.86
CA LEU A 382 -17.27 -2.65 -16.27
C LEU A 382 -15.92 -2.91 -16.95
N HIS A 383 -15.86 -2.68 -18.29
CA HIS A 383 -14.60 -2.78 -19.04
C HIS A 383 -13.62 -1.64 -18.77
N LYS A 384 -14.05 -0.54 -18.14
CA LYS A 384 -13.19 0.60 -17.81
C LYS A 384 -12.50 0.38 -16.48
N VAL A 385 -11.19 0.29 -16.52
CA VAL A 385 -10.37 0.24 -15.31
C VAL A 385 -10.14 1.68 -14.83
N ASP A 386 -11.01 2.17 -13.96
CA ASP A 386 -10.91 3.51 -13.36
C ASP A 386 -11.20 3.49 -11.84
N ASP A 387 -11.08 4.62 -11.19
CA ASP A 387 -11.25 4.76 -9.74
C ASP A 387 -12.66 4.48 -9.22
N ARG A 388 -13.66 4.39 -10.09
CA ARG A 388 -15.06 4.16 -9.73
C ARG A 388 -15.50 2.70 -9.86
N ARG A 389 -14.61 1.80 -10.26
CA ARG A 389 -14.96 0.43 -10.64
C ARG A 389 -15.66 -0.38 -9.54
N ILE A 390 -15.37 -0.17 -8.26
CA ILE A 390 -16.09 -0.88 -7.19
C ILE A 390 -17.56 -0.44 -7.10
N TRP A 391 -17.86 0.83 -7.36
CA TRP A 391 -19.23 1.36 -7.43
C TRP A 391 -19.97 0.86 -8.67
N VAL A 392 -19.27 0.73 -9.80
CA VAL A 392 -19.82 0.13 -11.04
C VAL A 392 -20.15 -1.35 -10.80
N ILE A 393 -19.26 -2.10 -10.16
CA ILE A 393 -19.50 -3.50 -9.78
C ILE A 393 -20.71 -3.60 -8.84
N ALA A 394 -20.81 -2.73 -7.86
CA ALA A 394 -21.96 -2.71 -6.94
C ALA A 394 -23.28 -2.46 -7.69
N GLU A 395 -23.30 -1.56 -8.69
CA GLU A 395 -24.47 -1.35 -9.52
C GLU A 395 -24.80 -2.56 -10.39
N ALA A 396 -23.79 -3.22 -10.97
CA ALA A 396 -24.00 -4.45 -11.72
C ALA A 396 -24.61 -5.56 -10.85
N LEU A 397 -24.14 -5.69 -9.59
CA LEU A 397 -24.69 -6.63 -8.61
C LEU A 397 -26.15 -6.30 -8.25
N ARG A 398 -26.51 -5.02 -8.09
CA ARG A 398 -27.91 -4.57 -7.84
C ARG A 398 -28.83 -4.96 -8.99
N ARG A 399 -28.32 -4.97 -10.24
CA ARG A 399 -29.07 -5.41 -11.43
C ARG A 399 -29.04 -6.92 -11.66
N GLY A 400 -28.40 -7.69 -10.78
CA GLY A 400 -28.35 -9.15 -10.85
C GLY A 400 -27.36 -9.71 -11.87
N VAL A 401 -26.35 -8.93 -12.28
CA VAL A 401 -25.24 -9.44 -13.10
C VAL A 401 -24.48 -10.50 -12.31
N SER A 402 -24.15 -11.63 -12.94
CA SER A 402 -23.51 -12.75 -12.27
C SER A 402 -22.05 -12.45 -11.89
N TYR A 403 -21.58 -13.09 -10.81
CA TYR A 403 -20.18 -13.00 -10.38
C TYR A 403 -19.20 -13.47 -11.45
N ASP A 404 -19.56 -14.53 -12.18
CA ASP A 404 -18.75 -15.05 -13.27
C ASP A 404 -18.57 -14.01 -14.38
N HIS A 405 -19.65 -13.34 -14.77
CA HIS A 405 -19.60 -12.31 -15.80
C HIS A 405 -18.76 -11.09 -15.38
N ILE A 406 -18.97 -10.60 -14.14
CA ILE A 406 -18.17 -9.50 -13.59
C ILE A 406 -16.70 -9.89 -13.52
N HIS A 407 -16.39 -11.09 -13.04
CA HIS A 407 -15.02 -11.61 -12.98
C HIS A 407 -14.39 -11.74 -14.37
N ASP A 408 -15.12 -12.26 -15.34
CA ASP A 408 -14.62 -12.46 -16.71
C ASP A 408 -14.20 -11.15 -17.39
N ILE A 409 -14.89 -10.06 -17.07
CA ILE A 409 -14.58 -8.72 -17.58
C ILE A 409 -13.45 -8.08 -16.77
N THR A 410 -13.59 -8.01 -15.44
CA THR A 410 -12.72 -7.23 -14.57
C THR A 410 -11.46 -7.96 -14.14
N LYS A 411 -11.47 -9.30 -14.19
CA LYS A 411 -10.47 -10.20 -13.60
C LYS A 411 -10.27 -10.03 -12.08
N ILE A 412 -11.15 -9.28 -11.41
CA ILE A 412 -11.19 -9.19 -9.96
C ILE A 412 -11.65 -10.54 -9.40
N ASP A 413 -10.97 -11.02 -8.36
CA ASP A 413 -11.31 -12.31 -7.74
C ASP A 413 -12.76 -12.33 -7.24
N LYS A 414 -13.44 -13.45 -7.47
CA LYS A 414 -14.85 -13.64 -7.10
C LYS A 414 -15.09 -13.46 -5.60
N TRP A 415 -14.10 -13.70 -4.77
CA TRP A 415 -14.19 -13.45 -3.35
C TRP A 415 -14.46 -11.96 -3.06
N PHE A 416 -13.76 -11.04 -3.73
CA PHE A 416 -14.01 -9.60 -3.56
C PHE A 416 -15.37 -9.20 -4.11
N ILE A 417 -15.80 -9.78 -5.23
CA ILE A 417 -17.14 -9.56 -5.79
C ILE A 417 -18.23 -10.01 -4.81
N ASP A 418 -18.04 -11.17 -4.18
CA ASP A 418 -18.94 -11.67 -3.13
C ASP A 418 -19.04 -10.72 -1.94
N LYS A 419 -17.91 -10.15 -1.50
CA LYS A 419 -17.88 -9.17 -0.42
C LYS A 419 -18.61 -7.87 -0.77
N LEU A 420 -18.50 -7.40 -2.00
CA LEU A 420 -19.30 -6.27 -2.49
C LEU A 420 -20.80 -6.63 -2.56
N ALA A 421 -21.14 -7.87 -2.92
CA ALA A 421 -22.51 -8.34 -2.95
C ALA A 421 -23.15 -8.34 -1.55
N ILE A 422 -22.42 -8.74 -0.50
CA ILE A 422 -22.89 -8.68 0.90
C ILE A 422 -23.30 -7.24 1.27
N ILE A 423 -22.52 -6.23 0.87
CA ILE A 423 -22.86 -4.81 1.11
C ILE A 423 -24.12 -4.44 0.33
N VAL A 424 -24.24 -4.83 -0.94
CA VAL A 424 -25.42 -4.58 -1.78
C VAL A 424 -26.68 -5.28 -1.22
N GLU A 425 -26.56 -6.50 -0.71
CA GLU A 425 -27.66 -7.23 -0.06
C GLU A 425 -28.12 -6.50 1.20
N MET A 426 -27.23 -5.96 2.01
CA MET A 426 -27.58 -5.15 3.17
C MET A 426 -28.27 -3.86 2.78
N GLU A 427 -27.83 -3.16 1.72
CA GLU A 427 -28.54 -2.01 1.16
C GLU A 427 -30.00 -2.36 0.82
N ASN A 428 -30.19 -3.50 0.14
CA ASN A 428 -31.53 -3.96 -0.23
C ASN A 428 -32.37 -4.33 1.01
N ALA A 429 -31.79 -5.00 1.99
CA ALA A 429 -32.48 -5.33 3.24
C ALA A 429 -32.95 -4.07 3.98
N LEU A 430 -32.09 -3.05 4.09
CA LEU A 430 -32.43 -1.76 4.71
C LEU A 430 -33.51 -0.98 3.96
N LYS A 431 -33.58 -1.11 2.62
CA LYS A 431 -34.62 -0.48 1.79
C LYS A 431 -35.98 -1.16 1.88
N THR A 432 -36.00 -2.49 2.00
CA THR A 432 -37.21 -3.28 1.77
C THR A 432 -37.82 -3.89 3.04
N GLN A 433 -37.04 -4.04 4.10
CA GLN A 433 -37.46 -4.64 5.35
C GLN A 433 -37.71 -3.58 6.45
N PRO A 434 -38.61 -3.82 7.41
CA PRO A 434 -38.70 -3.01 8.59
C PRO A 434 -37.39 -3.00 9.37
N LEU A 435 -36.90 -1.82 9.77
CA LEU A 435 -35.69 -1.71 10.56
C LEU A 435 -35.92 -2.27 11.98
N THR A 436 -35.41 -3.46 12.24
CA THR A 436 -35.37 -4.08 13.58
C THR A 436 -34.02 -3.83 14.24
N ALA A 437 -33.91 -4.11 15.55
CA ALA A 437 -32.66 -4.02 16.27
C ALA A 437 -31.61 -5.00 15.71
N GLU A 438 -32.03 -6.18 15.28
CA GLU A 438 -31.18 -7.21 14.68
C GLU A 438 -30.62 -6.73 13.34
N LEU A 439 -31.48 -6.22 12.44
CA LEU A 439 -31.06 -5.70 11.15
C LEU A 439 -30.11 -4.51 11.33
N LEU A 440 -30.42 -3.61 12.28
CA LEU A 440 -29.54 -2.47 12.60
C LEU A 440 -28.17 -2.97 13.11
N LYS A 441 -28.15 -3.97 13.98
CA LYS A 441 -26.91 -4.56 14.50
C LYS A 441 -26.06 -5.18 13.38
N GLU A 442 -26.68 -5.91 12.45
CA GLU A 442 -25.98 -6.51 11.30
C GLU A 442 -25.44 -5.44 10.36
N ALA A 443 -26.21 -4.38 10.06
CA ALA A 443 -25.75 -3.26 9.25
C ALA A 443 -24.54 -2.54 9.91
N LYS A 444 -24.57 -2.34 11.22
CA LYS A 444 -23.45 -1.74 11.95
C LYS A 444 -22.21 -2.63 11.97
N ARG A 445 -22.37 -3.96 12.03
CA ARG A 445 -21.22 -4.89 11.97
C ARG A 445 -20.38 -4.76 10.70
N ILE A 446 -21.00 -4.36 9.60
CA ILE A 446 -20.33 -4.08 8.33
C ILE A 446 -20.22 -2.58 8.05
N GLU A 447 -20.28 -1.78 9.11
CA GLU A 447 -19.93 -0.37 9.14
C GLU A 447 -20.82 0.56 8.27
N PHE A 448 -22.12 0.24 8.10
CA PHE A 448 -23.04 1.20 7.52
C PHE A 448 -23.19 2.41 8.45
N PRO A 449 -22.92 3.64 8.00
CA PRO A 449 -23.10 4.82 8.83
C PRO A 449 -24.57 5.14 9.04
N ASP A 450 -24.91 5.79 10.17
CA ASP A 450 -26.28 6.16 10.52
C ASP A 450 -26.93 7.03 9.43
N THR A 451 -26.14 7.89 8.77
CA THR A 451 -26.57 8.72 7.63
C THR A 451 -27.04 7.90 6.44
N VAL A 452 -26.33 6.82 6.11
CA VAL A 452 -26.72 5.91 5.01
C VAL A 452 -27.94 5.09 5.39
N ILE A 453 -27.99 4.54 6.62
CA ILE A 453 -29.15 3.81 7.13
C ILE A 453 -30.39 4.74 7.12
N SER A 454 -30.23 6.00 7.50
CA SER A 454 -31.27 7.02 7.42
C SER A 454 -31.84 7.17 6.00
N ARG A 455 -30.96 7.33 5.02
CA ARG A 455 -31.34 7.44 3.59
C ARG A 455 -32.13 6.21 3.10
N LEU A 456 -31.71 5.01 3.52
CA LEU A 456 -32.28 3.74 3.05
C LEU A 456 -33.63 3.42 3.72
N THR A 457 -33.78 3.75 5.01
CA THR A 457 -34.96 3.38 5.80
C THR A 457 -36.01 4.47 5.89
N GLY A 458 -35.66 5.71 5.53
CA GLY A 458 -36.52 6.90 5.69
C GLY A 458 -36.65 7.38 7.13
N LYS A 459 -35.93 6.81 8.09
CA LYS A 459 -35.82 7.30 9.47
C LYS A 459 -34.78 8.40 9.57
N SER A 460 -34.90 9.29 10.55
CA SER A 460 -33.85 10.27 10.79
C SER A 460 -32.59 9.62 11.40
N ALA A 461 -31.45 10.24 11.20
CA ALA A 461 -30.18 9.76 11.80
C ALA A 461 -30.25 9.77 13.34
N ASP A 462 -30.97 10.73 13.94
CA ASP A 462 -31.16 10.77 15.38
C ASP A 462 -32.03 9.61 15.89
N GLU A 463 -33.07 9.21 15.16
CA GLU A 463 -33.86 8.01 15.50
C GLU A 463 -33.01 6.75 15.43
N ILE A 464 -32.14 6.62 14.43
CA ILE A 464 -31.24 5.48 14.30
C ILE A 464 -30.23 5.46 15.44
N LYS A 465 -29.62 6.59 15.74
CA LYS A 465 -28.71 6.75 16.87
C LYS A 465 -29.39 6.39 18.20
N GLN A 466 -30.60 6.86 18.43
CA GLN A 466 -31.36 6.51 19.63
C GLN A 466 -31.66 5.01 19.69
N MET A 467 -32.07 4.41 18.55
CA MET A 467 -32.33 2.98 18.46
C MET A 467 -31.08 2.14 18.75
N ARG A 468 -29.88 2.61 18.31
CA ARG A 468 -28.62 1.96 18.66
C ARG A 468 -28.38 1.96 20.17
N TYR A 469 -28.52 3.11 20.83
CA TYR A 469 -28.33 3.21 22.29
C TYR A 469 -29.33 2.39 23.07
N ASP A 470 -30.60 2.42 22.68
CA ASP A 470 -31.68 1.68 23.34
C ASP A 470 -31.46 0.15 23.27
N ASN A 471 -30.76 -0.32 22.25
CA ASN A 471 -30.43 -1.74 22.02
C ASN A 471 -28.98 -2.10 22.31
N ASN A 472 -28.22 -1.21 22.94
CA ASN A 472 -26.80 -1.41 23.26
C ASN A 472 -25.93 -1.75 22.02
N ILE A 473 -26.27 -1.15 20.86
CA ILE A 473 -25.48 -1.25 19.63
C ILE A 473 -24.49 -0.08 19.62
N VAL A 474 -23.35 -0.29 20.26
CA VAL A 474 -22.28 0.71 20.42
C VAL A 474 -20.98 0.15 19.89
N ALA A 475 -20.12 1.06 19.41
CA ALA A 475 -18.79 0.69 18.98
C ALA A 475 -17.93 0.29 20.19
N ALA A 476 -17.08 -0.70 20.00
CA ALA A 476 -15.99 -1.06 20.90
C ALA A 476 -14.67 -0.82 20.16
N TYR A 477 -13.62 -0.48 20.91
CA TYR A 477 -12.31 -0.23 20.34
C TYR A 477 -11.38 -1.40 20.57
N LYS A 478 -10.88 -1.99 19.49
CA LYS A 478 -9.92 -3.08 19.52
C LYS A 478 -8.50 -2.55 19.36
N MET A 479 -7.55 -3.23 19.96
CA MET A 479 -6.13 -2.95 19.83
C MET A 479 -5.57 -3.63 18.56
N VAL A 480 -4.65 -2.97 17.87
CA VAL A 480 -3.86 -3.62 16.81
C VAL A 480 -2.89 -4.58 17.48
N ASP A 481 -3.32 -5.83 17.63
CA ASP A 481 -2.56 -6.90 18.28
C ASP A 481 -2.15 -7.96 17.26
N THR A 482 -0.85 -8.18 17.13
CA THR A 482 -0.24 -9.14 16.21
C THR A 482 0.62 -10.18 16.94
N CYS A 483 0.43 -10.33 18.24
CA CYS A 483 1.20 -11.24 19.08
C CYS A 483 0.68 -12.67 19.08
N ALA A 484 -0.28 -13.02 18.22
CA ALA A 484 -0.84 -14.38 18.04
C ALA A 484 -1.40 -14.98 19.35
N ALA A 485 -1.92 -14.17 20.25
CA ALA A 485 -2.36 -14.53 21.59
C ALA A 485 -1.28 -15.19 22.49
N GLU A 486 0.00 -15.15 22.09
CA GLU A 486 1.10 -15.65 22.91
C GLU A 486 1.54 -14.66 23.97
N PHE A 487 1.33 -13.37 23.73
CA PHE A 487 1.67 -12.27 24.62
C PHE A 487 0.53 -11.26 24.67
N GLU A 488 0.38 -10.60 25.80
CA GLU A 488 -0.50 -9.46 25.94
C GLU A 488 0.12 -8.24 25.22
N ALA A 489 -0.52 -7.75 24.17
CA ALA A 489 -0.01 -6.61 23.40
C ALA A 489 -0.11 -5.30 24.20
N GLU A 490 0.83 -4.39 23.94
CA GLU A 490 0.86 -3.04 24.49
C GLU A 490 1.04 -2.02 23.37
N THR A 491 0.13 -2.01 22.39
CA THR A 491 0.23 -1.08 21.26
C THR A 491 -0.59 0.19 21.50
N PRO A 492 -0.19 1.35 20.95
CA PRO A 492 -0.98 2.57 21.04
C PRO A 492 -2.05 2.66 19.96
N TYR A 493 -2.19 1.65 19.08
CA TYR A 493 -3.03 1.64 17.90
C TYR A 493 -4.37 0.97 18.16
N TYR A 494 -5.45 1.68 17.87
CA TYR A 494 -6.82 1.23 18.08
C TYR A 494 -7.66 1.43 16.82
N TYR A 495 -8.71 0.62 16.69
CA TYR A 495 -9.74 0.72 15.67
C TYR A 495 -11.11 0.32 16.22
N SER A 496 -12.19 0.93 15.75
CA SER A 496 -13.54 0.63 16.19
C SER A 496 -14.13 -0.58 15.47
N VAL A 497 -14.99 -1.31 16.16
CA VAL A 497 -15.84 -2.38 15.62
C VAL A 497 -17.19 -2.37 16.33
N TYR A 498 -18.22 -2.88 15.66
CA TYR A 498 -19.49 -3.16 16.33
C TYR A 498 -19.57 -4.65 16.67
N GLY A 499 -19.89 -4.96 17.92
CA GLY A 499 -20.05 -6.33 18.42
C GLY A 499 -18.77 -6.98 18.98
N GLY A 500 -17.84 -6.20 19.49
CA GLY A 500 -16.65 -6.62 20.22
C GLY A 500 -16.66 -6.18 21.70
N GLU A 501 -15.64 -6.59 22.44
CA GLU A 501 -15.31 -6.04 23.75
C GLU A 501 -14.35 -4.85 23.57
N ASP A 502 -14.49 -3.84 24.43
CA ASP A 502 -13.65 -2.65 24.42
C ASP A 502 -12.29 -2.93 25.07
N GLU A 503 -11.22 -2.78 24.30
CA GLU A 503 -9.83 -2.95 24.74
C GLU A 503 -9.13 -1.61 25.00
N ALA A 504 -9.78 -0.48 24.72
CA ALA A 504 -9.24 0.85 24.96
C ALA A 504 -9.32 1.21 26.45
N ILE A 505 -8.35 0.75 27.22
CA ILE A 505 -8.30 0.95 28.67
C ILE A 505 -8.07 2.42 28.99
N GLU A 506 -8.86 2.97 29.90
CA GLU A 506 -8.65 4.30 30.45
C GLU A 506 -7.47 4.27 31.44
N THR A 507 -6.36 4.88 31.07
CA THR A 507 -5.09 4.65 31.75
C THR A 507 -4.74 5.65 32.84
N LYS A 508 -5.29 6.89 32.85
CA LYS A 508 -4.84 7.90 33.82
C LYS A 508 -5.89 9.00 34.08
N PRO A 509 -5.93 9.58 35.30
CA PRO A 509 -6.79 10.73 35.62
C PRO A 509 -6.24 12.07 35.09
N GLN A 510 -5.41 12.06 34.05
CA GLN A 510 -4.82 13.25 33.46
C GLN A 510 -5.82 13.99 32.55
N LYS A 511 -5.56 15.28 32.33
CA LYS A 511 -6.23 16.02 31.26
C LYS A 511 -5.85 15.39 29.91
N LYS A 512 -6.82 15.29 29.03
CA LYS A 512 -6.67 14.65 27.71
C LYS A 512 -6.86 15.67 26.60
N VAL A 513 -6.13 15.52 25.52
CA VAL A 513 -6.29 16.29 24.29
C VAL A 513 -6.46 15.33 23.12
N LEU A 514 -7.54 15.52 22.37
CA LEU A 514 -7.79 14.87 21.09
C LEU A 514 -7.31 15.77 19.97
N VAL A 515 -6.35 15.28 19.18
CA VAL A 515 -5.82 15.93 17.98
C VAL A 515 -6.42 15.25 16.76
N LEU A 516 -7.09 16.02 15.93
CA LEU A 516 -7.64 15.53 14.66
C LEU A 516 -6.55 15.59 13.59
N GLY A 517 -6.28 14.44 12.97
CA GLY A 517 -5.32 14.33 11.87
C GLY A 517 -5.80 14.98 10.58
N SER A 518 -4.94 15.02 9.58
CA SER A 518 -5.20 15.72 8.31
C SER A 518 -5.87 14.85 7.24
N GLY A 519 -6.05 13.55 7.49
CA GLY A 519 -6.54 12.62 6.48
C GLY A 519 -5.54 12.38 5.34
N PRO A 520 -5.99 11.93 4.17
CA PRO A 520 -5.10 11.61 3.06
C PRO A 520 -4.43 12.84 2.46
N ILE A 521 -3.20 12.67 1.97
CA ILE A 521 -2.53 13.68 1.15
C ILE A 521 -3.32 13.86 -0.15
N ARG A 522 -3.60 15.11 -0.49
CA ARG A 522 -4.38 15.51 -1.68
C ARG A 522 -3.92 16.84 -2.23
N ILE A 523 -4.32 17.17 -3.44
CA ILE A 523 -4.01 18.47 -4.03
C ILE A 523 -4.55 19.59 -3.13
N GLY A 524 -3.65 20.47 -2.67
CA GLY A 524 -3.95 21.57 -1.75
C GLY A 524 -3.87 21.22 -0.26
N GLN A 525 -3.51 19.99 0.09
CA GLN A 525 -3.30 19.56 1.48
C GLN A 525 -2.23 18.47 1.54
N GLY A 526 -0.99 18.88 1.74
CA GLY A 526 0.16 18.00 1.85
C GLY A 526 0.55 17.68 3.29
N ILE A 527 1.83 17.38 3.50
CA ILE A 527 2.40 16.94 4.78
C ILE A 527 2.60 18.06 5.80
N GLU A 528 2.37 19.32 5.44
CA GLU A 528 2.45 20.47 6.34
C GLU A 528 1.47 20.39 7.52
N PHE A 529 0.31 19.79 7.31
CA PHE A 529 -0.66 19.59 8.39
C PHE A 529 -0.27 18.44 9.31
N ASP A 530 0.40 17.42 8.78
CA ASP A 530 0.99 16.36 9.60
C ASP A 530 2.10 16.92 10.51
N PHE A 531 2.99 17.75 9.95
CA PHE A 531 3.99 18.50 10.70
C PHE A 531 3.36 19.26 11.89
N CYS A 532 2.28 20.00 11.63
CA CYS A 532 1.57 20.75 12.68
C CYS A 532 0.95 19.81 13.73
N SER A 533 0.38 18.67 13.31
CA SER A 533 -0.23 17.70 14.23
C SER A 533 0.82 17.08 15.16
N VAL A 534 2.00 16.75 14.65
CA VAL A 534 3.11 16.19 15.44
C VAL A 534 3.57 17.21 16.48
N HIS A 535 3.87 18.44 16.09
CA HIS A 535 4.30 19.49 17.02
C HIS A 535 3.25 19.82 18.08
N CYS A 536 1.98 19.90 17.68
CA CYS A 536 0.89 20.09 18.61
C CYS A 536 0.86 18.98 19.67
N THR A 537 0.99 17.74 19.24
CA THR A 537 0.97 16.56 20.12
C THR A 537 2.15 16.58 21.09
N TRP A 538 3.37 16.84 20.62
CA TRP A 538 4.54 16.94 21.48
C TRP A 538 4.41 18.04 22.52
N SER A 539 3.94 19.23 22.14
CA SER A 539 3.75 20.35 23.05
C SER A 539 2.75 20.01 24.17
N PHE A 540 1.64 19.32 23.86
CA PHE A 540 0.70 18.89 24.89
C PHE A 540 1.27 17.79 25.80
N LYS A 541 2.07 16.86 25.27
CA LYS A 541 2.78 15.86 26.09
C LYS A 541 3.74 16.52 27.09
N GLU A 542 4.50 17.51 26.64
CA GLU A 542 5.41 18.29 27.50
C GLU A 542 4.67 19.00 28.64
N GLU A 543 3.44 19.48 28.40
CA GLU A 543 2.57 20.07 29.41
C GLU A 543 1.82 19.05 30.28
N GLY A 544 2.09 17.75 30.11
CA GLY A 544 1.56 16.66 30.94
C GLY A 544 0.14 16.22 30.58
N TYR A 545 -0.32 16.48 29.37
CA TYR A 545 -1.59 15.96 28.87
C TYR A 545 -1.40 14.55 28.31
N GLU A 546 -2.42 13.69 28.46
CA GLU A 546 -2.56 12.48 27.65
C GLU A 546 -3.01 12.90 26.24
N THR A 547 -2.25 12.48 25.23
CA THR A 547 -2.50 12.86 23.84
C THR A 547 -3.11 11.73 23.07
N ILE A 548 -4.17 12.04 22.32
CA ILE A 548 -4.92 11.10 21.49
C ILE A 548 -4.96 11.66 20.08
N ILE A 549 -4.60 10.86 19.08
CA ILE A 549 -4.74 11.23 17.68
C ILE A 549 -5.81 10.36 17.04
N VAL A 550 -6.64 10.95 16.17
CA VAL A 550 -7.49 10.25 15.21
C VAL A 550 -7.03 10.61 13.82
N ASN A 551 -6.63 9.62 13.03
CA ASN A 551 -6.21 9.81 11.64
C ASN A 551 -6.40 8.51 10.85
N ASN A 552 -6.49 8.60 9.54
CA ASN A 552 -6.66 7.47 8.62
C ASN A 552 -5.56 7.39 7.55
N ASN A 553 -4.52 8.20 7.64
CA ASN A 553 -3.43 8.22 6.67
C ASN A 553 -2.19 7.49 7.23
N PRO A 554 -1.85 6.29 6.70
CA PRO A 554 -0.73 5.50 7.21
C PRO A 554 0.65 6.06 6.82
N GLU A 555 0.70 6.99 5.86
CA GLU A 555 1.95 7.58 5.37
C GLU A 555 2.45 8.75 6.25
N THR A 556 1.69 9.14 7.28
CA THR A 556 2.01 10.30 8.13
C THR A 556 2.80 9.92 9.37
N VAL A 557 3.65 10.84 9.84
CA VAL A 557 4.42 10.68 11.08
C VAL A 557 3.52 10.82 12.31
N SER A 558 2.45 11.61 12.24
CA SER A 558 1.45 11.71 13.33
C SER A 558 0.83 10.35 13.68
N THR A 559 0.85 9.39 12.75
CA THR A 559 0.39 8.01 12.99
C THR A 559 1.49 7.06 13.46
N ASP A 560 2.69 7.55 13.76
CA ASP A 560 3.74 6.72 14.36
C ASP A 560 3.48 6.47 15.85
N PHE A 561 3.88 5.29 16.30
CA PHE A 561 3.59 4.76 17.65
C PHE A 561 4.17 5.58 18.81
N ASP A 562 5.18 6.42 18.57
CA ASP A 562 5.87 7.22 19.57
C ASP A 562 5.45 8.69 19.60
N ILE A 563 4.49 9.09 18.77
CA ILE A 563 4.00 10.47 18.72
C ILE A 563 2.95 10.73 19.80
N ALA A 564 1.84 10.00 19.80
CA ALA A 564 0.75 10.14 20.77
C ALA A 564 0.71 8.97 21.77
N ASP A 565 -0.01 9.15 22.88
CA ASP A 565 -0.26 8.06 23.84
C ASP A 565 -1.24 7.04 23.28
N LYS A 566 -2.22 7.48 22.47
CA LYS A 566 -3.17 6.64 21.74
C LYS A 566 -3.40 7.17 20.34
N LEU A 567 -3.58 6.27 19.41
CA LEU A 567 -3.95 6.58 18.03
C LEU A 567 -5.09 5.68 17.58
N TYR A 568 -6.15 6.32 17.08
CA TYR A 568 -7.30 5.64 16.49
C TYR A 568 -7.25 5.78 14.97
N PHE A 569 -7.21 4.64 14.28
CA PHE A 569 -7.33 4.59 12.82
C PHE A 569 -8.81 4.59 12.43
N GLU A 570 -9.36 5.79 12.26
CA GLU A 570 -10.77 5.98 11.99
C GLU A 570 -11.00 7.01 10.89
N PRO A 571 -12.14 6.93 10.18
CA PRO A 571 -12.62 8.03 9.36
C PRO A 571 -12.78 9.32 10.20
N LEU A 572 -12.48 10.47 9.59
CA LEU A 572 -12.63 11.77 10.27
C LEU A 572 -14.06 12.27 10.15
N THR A 573 -15.01 11.51 10.70
CA THR A 573 -16.44 11.86 10.72
C THR A 573 -16.96 11.97 12.16
N PRO A 574 -18.04 12.72 12.41
CA PRO A 574 -18.61 12.82 13.76
C PRO A 574 -19.14 11.50 14.34
N GLU A 575 -19.50 10.54 13.50
CA GLU A 575 -20.01 9.24 13.94
C GLU A 575 -18.86 8.31 14.36
N ASP A 576 -17.78 8.27 13.56
CA ASP A 576 -16.62 7.44 13.83
C ASP A 576 -15.74 8.01 14.95
#